data_196c18bf564c4a046484b129e40129d8
#
_entry.id   196c18bf564c4a046484b129e40129d8
#
_cell.length_a   1.000
_cell.length_b   1.000
_cell.length_c   1.000
_cell.angle_alpha   90.00
_cell.angle_beta   90.00
_cell.angle_gamma   90.00
#
_symmetry.space_group_name_H-M   'P 1'
#
loop_
_entity.id
_entity.type
_entity.pdbx_description
1 polymer ?
#
loop_
_entity_poly.entity_id
_entity_poly.type
_entity_poly.pdbx_seq_one_letter_code
_entity_poly.pdbx_strand_id
1 'polypeptide(L)' 'MEAATHHSPQARDAAASQFVPLELEARPAVDTAAAAHFLNRRPQTLRGWACHEDGPIRPIRINGRLAWRTADIRALLGVA' A
#
# COMPACT_ATOMS: atom_id res chain seq x y z
N MET A 1 1.38 32.12 11.01
CA MET A 1 2.59 31.60 11.11
C MET A 1 2.65 30.16 11.40
N GLU A 2 2.12 29.74 12.45
CA GLU A 2 2.07 28.33 12.72
C GLU A 2 1.36 27.57 11.64
N ALA A 3 0.46 28.23 10.96
CA ALA A 3 -0.29 27.57 9.90
C ALA A 3 0.63 26.95 8.86
N ALA A 4 1.66 27.67 8.48
CA ALA A 4 2.58 27.15 7.48
C ALA A 4 3.27 25.89 7.98
N THR A 5 3.59 25.86 9.25
CA THR A 5 4.26 24.73 9.84
C THR A 5 3.37 23.50 9.81
N HIS A 6 2.08 23.72 9.94
CA HIS A 6 1.14 22.59 10.02
C HIS A 6 0.87 21.95 8.68
N HIS A 7 1.15 22.63 7.60
CA HIS A 7 0.79 22.13 6.28
C HIS A 7 1.42 20.80 5.97
N SER A 8 2.72 20.66 6.17
CA SER A 8 3.40 19.40 5.82
C SER A 8 2.92 18.23 6.64
N PRO A 9 2.84 18.33 7.97
CA PRO A 9 2.32 17.22 8.74
C PRO A 9 0.88 16.87 8.39
N GLN A 10 0.08 17.91 8.12
CA GLN A 10 -1.32 17.66 7.79
C GLN A 10 -1.47 16.94 6.46
N ALA A 11 -0.66 17.29 5.49
CA ALA A 11 -0.71 16.61 4.21
C ALA A 11 -0.34 15.15 4.38
N ARG A 12 0.64 14.87 5.22
CA ARG A 12 1.05 13.52 5.49
C ARG A 12 -0.04 12.73 6.20
N ASP A 13 -0.69 13.37 7.17
CA ASP A 13 -1.79 12.73 7.89
C ASP A 13 -2.94 12.45 6.97
N ALA A 14 -3.26 13.37 6.08
CA ALA A 14 -4.34 13.18 5.14
C ALA A 14 -4.08 11.99 4.23
N ALA A 15 -2.84 11.86 3.74
CA ALA A 15 -2.48 10.74 2.89
C ALA A 15 -2.58 9.42 3.66
N ALA A 16 -2.10 9.42 4.90
CA ALA A 16 -2.15 8.22 5.72
C ALA A 16 -3.58 7.81 6.04
N SER A 17 -4.48 8.80 6.24
CA SER A 17 -5.85 8.49 6.61
C SER A 17 -6.68 7.96 5.46
N GLN A 18 -6.15 7.98 4.23
CA GLN A 18 -6.84 7.35 3.11
C GLN A 18 -6.88 5.83 3.25
N PHE A 19 -6.03 5.28 4.06
CA PHE A 19 -5.92 3.84 4.20
C PHE A 19 -6.16 3.46 5.65
N VAL A 20 -6.95 2.41 5.85
CA VAL A 20 -7.11 1.87 7.19
C VAL A 20 -5.81 1.18 7.60
N PRO A 21 -5.54 1.05 8.89
CA PRO A 21 -4.42 0.24 9.34
C PRO A 21 -4.53 -1.19 8.81
N LEU A 22 -3.40 -1.81 8.54
CA LEU A 22 -3.41 -3.15 7.95
C LEU A 22 -4.17 -4.16 8.81
N GLU A 23 -4.06 -4.05 10.12
CA GLU A 23 -4.74 -4.98 11.01
C GLU A 23 -6.26 -4.83 10.95
N LEU A 24 -6.75 -3.72 10.42
CA LEU A 24 -8.17 -3.48 10.26
C LEU A 24 -8.63 -3.65 8.82
N GLU A 25 -7.72 -3.98 7.90
CA GLU A 25 -8.06 -4.13 6.50
C GLU A 25 -8.83 -5.43 6.31
N ALA A 26 -10.09 -5.30 5.95
CA ALA A 26 -10.98 -6.46 5.77
C ALA A 26 -10.97 -6.99 4.34
N ARG A 27 -10.53 -6.21 3.38
CA ARG A 27 -10.54 -6.62 1.98
C ARG A 27 -9.49 -7.70 1.75
N PRO A 28 -9.83 -8.73 0.96
CA PRO A 28 -8.85 -9.80 0.67
C PRO A 28 -7.72 -9.34 -0.24
N ALA A 29 -7.94 -8.27 -1.01
CA ALA A 29 -6.94 -7.69 -1.88
C ALA A 29 -7.12 -6.19 -1.94
N VAL A 30 -6.02 -5.47 -2.17
CA VAL A 30 -6.03 -4.02 -2.21
C VAL A 30 -5.31 -3.55 -3.46
N ASP A 31 -5.53 -2.29 -3.84
CA ASP A 31 -4.87 -1.75 -5.01
C ASP A 31 -3.40 -1.45 -4.72
N THR A 32 -2.68 -1.02 -5.76
CA THR A 32 -1.24 -0.79 -5.64
C THR A 32 -0.93 0.34 -4.66
N ALA A 33 -1.75 1.38 -4.62
CA ALA A 33 -1.51 2.49 -3.71
C ALA A 33 -1.62 2.04 -2.26
N ALA A 34 -2.65 1.29 -1.92
CA ALA A 34 -2.82 0.78 -0.57
C ALA A 34 -1.73 -0.21 -0.20
N ALA A 35 -1.39 -1.11 -1.11
CA ALA A 35 -0.33 -2.08 -0.85
C ALA A 35 1.00 -1.38 -0.60
N ALA A 36 1.32 -0.36 -1.41
CA ALA A 36 2.54 0.40 -1.24
C ALA A 36 2.56 1.09 0.13
N HIS A 37 1.43 1.64 0.53
CA HIS A 37 1.33 2.27 1.84
C HIS A 37 1.61 1.27 2.96
N PHE A 38 0.97 0.09 2.92
CA PHE A 38 1.16 -0.92 3.95
C PHE A 38 2.60 -1.40 4.01
N LEU A 39 3.25 -1.52 2.86
CA LEU A 39 4.63 -2.01 2.78
C LEU A 39 5.66 -0.90 2.94
N ASN A 40 5.21 0.34 3.04
CA ASN A 40 6.08 1.51 3.13
C ASN A 40 7.04 1.55 1.94
N ARG A 41 6.49 1.33 0.76
CA ARG A 41 7.23 1.39 -0.49
C ARG A 41 6.53 2.34 -1.45
N ARG A 42 7.20 2.71 -2.52
CA ARG A 42 6.59 3.55 -3.54
C ARG A 42 5.71 2.68 -4.43
N PRO A 43 4.57 3.21 -4.90
CA PRO A 43 3.75 2.45 -5.84
C PRO A 43 4.53 1.98 -7.07
N GLN A 44 5.49 2.79 -7.52
CA GLN A 44 6.32 2.44 -8.67
C GLN A 44 7.13 1.17 -8.41
N THR A 45 7.58 0.97 -7.17
CA THR A 45 8.31 -0.24 -6.80
C THR A 45 7.42 -1.47 -7.00
N LEU A 46 6.16 -1.38 -6.56
CA LEU A 46 5.24 -2.50 -6.71
C LEU A 46 4.91 -2.76 -8.18
N ARG A 47 4.78 -1.70 -8.97
CA ARG A 47 4.57 -1.86 -10.40
C ARG A 47 5.75 -2.56 -11.05
N GLY A 48 6.96 -2.26 -10.60
CA GLY A 48 8.15 -2.96 -11.06
C GLY A 48 8.10 -4.44 -10.72
N TRP A 49 7.68 -4.76 -9.50
CA TRP A 49 7.51 -6.15 -9.12
C TRP A 49 6.52 -6.87 -10.04
N ALA A 50 5.43 -6.20 -10.36
CA ALA A 50 4.42 -6.80 -11.24
C ALA A 50 4.96 -6.99 -12.65
N CYS A 51 5.70 -6.03 -13.16
CA CYS A 51 6.21 -6.06 -14.52
C CYS A 51 7.28 -7.14 -14.69
N HIS A 52 8.20 -7.22 -13.75
CA HIS A 52 9.34 -8.13 -13.85
C HIS A 52 9.11 -9.45 -13.14
N GLU A 53 8.05 -9.54 -12.35
CA GLU A 53 7.71 -10.75 -11.57
C GLU A 53 8.86 -11.18 -10.66
N ASP A 54 9.58 -10.21 -10.13
CA ASP A 54 10.76 -10.47 -9.31
C ASP A 54 10.64 -9.96 -7.88
N GLY A 55 9.45 -9.50 -7.48
CA GLY A 55 9.27 -9.00 -6.13
C GLY A 55 8.99 -10.12 -5.13
N PRO A 56 8.97 -9.76 -3.84
CA PRO A 56 8.71 -10.74 -2.79
C PRO A 56 7.28 -11.26 -2.78
N ILE A 57 6.35 -10.54 -3.36
CA ILE A 57 4.97 -10.99 -3.52
C ILE A 57 4.56 -10.70 -4.94
N ARG A 58 3.53 -11.40 -5.40
CA ARG A 58 3.04 -11.23 -6.76
C ARG A 58 1.62 -10.70 -6.73
N PRO A 59 1.28 -9.79 -7.65
CA PRO A 59 -0.07 -9.30 -7.74
C PRO A 59 -0.97 -10.28 -8.46
N ILE A 60 -2.28 -10.06 -8.30
CA ILE A 60 -3.28 -10.68 -9.15
C ILE A 60 -3.86 -9.58 -10.03
N ARG A 61 -4.48 -9.97 -11.12
CA ARG A 61 -5.10 -9.00 -12.01
C ARG A 61 -6.60 -9.21 -11.99
N ILE A 62 -7.30 -8.13 -11.72
CA ILE A 62 -8.76 -8.14 -11.68
C ILE A 62 -9.22 -7.08 -12.67
N ASN A 63 -9.86 -7.51 -13.75
CA ASN A 63 -10.34 -6.62 -14.81
C ASN A 63 -9.22 -5.72 -15.34
N GLY A 64 -8.03 -6.28 -15.49
CA GLY A 64 -6.89 -5.54 -16.02
C GLY A 64 -6.17 -4.67 -15.02
N ARG A 65 -6.63 -4.64 -13.78
CA ARG A 65 -6.00 -3.84 -12.74
C ARG A 65 -5.22 -4.72 -11.78
N LEU A 66 -4.11 -4.19 -11.31
CA LEU A 66 -3.30 -4.90 -10.31
C LEU A 66 -3.99 -4.87 -8.96
N ALA A 67 -4.00 -6.01 -8.29
CA ALA A 67 -4.46 -6.11 -6.92
C ALA A 67 -3.46 -6.95 -6.15
N TRP A 68 -3.30 -6.68 -4.87
CA TRP A 68 -2.29 -7.32 -4.02
C TRP A 68 -3.00 -7.98 -2.87
N ARG A 69 -2.77 -9.26 -2.68
CA ARG A 69 -3.47 -10.01 -1.63
C ARG A 69 -3.03 -9.52 -0.27
N THR A 70 -4.01 -9.21 0.56
CA THR A 70 -3.74 -8.73 1.91
C THR A 70 -2.99 -9.78 2.73
N ALA A 71 -3.31 -11.05 2.53
CA ALA A 71 -2.60 -12.13 3.22
C ALA A 71 -1.12 -12.14 2.86
N ASP A 72 -0.79 -11.90 1.60
CA ASP A 72 0.61 -11.85 1.17
C ASP A 72 1.33 -10.66 1.80
N ILE A 73 0.65 -9.52 1.89
CA ILE A 73 1.24 -8.34 2.53
C ILE A 73 1.52 -8.63 4.00
N ARG A 74 0.57 -9.23 4.69
CA ARG A 74 0.77 -9.58 6.10
C ARG A 74 1.91 -10.57 6.28
N ALA A 75 2.00 -11.56 5.41
CA ALA A 75 3.07 -12.55 5.48
C ALA A 75 4.42 -11.88 5.28
N LEU A 76 4.51 -10.97 4.31
CA LEU A 76 5.76 -10.27 4.04
C LEU A 76 6.19 -9.42 5.23
N LEU A 77 5.23 -8.81 5.90
CA LEU A 77 5.52 -7.96 7.06
C LEU A 77 5.69 -8.77 8.35
N GLY A 78 5.42 -10.06 8.31
CA GLY A 78 5.58 -10.90 9.48
C GLY A 78 4.46 -10.76 10.50
N VAL A 79 3.27 -10.29 10.08
CA VAL A 79 2.12 -10.19 10.95
C VAL A 79 1.06 -11.18 10.51
N ALA A 80 0.31 -11.69 11.47
CA ALA A 80 -0.68 -12.74 11.18
C ALA A 80 -2.01 -12.18 10.73
#